data_9d5798129683d2e33150dbfe05991de9
#
_entry.id   9d5798129683d2e33150dbfe05991de9
#
_cell.length_a   1.000
_cell.length_b   1.000
_cell.length_c   1.000
_cell.angle_alpha   90.00
_cell.angle_beta   90.00
_cell.angle_gamma   90.00
#
_symmetry.space_group_name_H-M   'P 1'
#
loop_
_entity.id
_entity.type
_entity.pdbx_description
1 polymer ?
#
loop_
_entity_poly.entity_id
_entity_poly.type
_entity_poly.pdbx_seq_one_letter_code
_entity_poly.pdbx_strand_id
1 'polypeptide(L)'
;MKAPFLIGRIVFGGFFLYSGINHLRQAKSMAAYAGSKGVPSPELAVKLSAIPLIAGGASVLLGVKPRLGTMAILGFLAGVSPIMLDFWRVEDPNQRTNDMINFMKNMALAGGALALMGIDEPWEASLPTRGSRLSSKVRRFGRKLAA
;
A
#
# COMPACT_ATOMS: atom_id res chain seq x y z
N MET A 1 -11.20 -17.54 -3.69
CA MET A 1 -11.20 -16.06 -3.72
C MET A 1 -11.84 -15.60 -5.02
N LYS A 2 -12.67 -14.54 -4.99
CA LYS A 2 -13.32 -14.02 -6.21
C LYS A 2 -12.28 -13.24 -7.05
N ALA A 3 -12.29 -13.45 -8.37
CA ALA A 3 -11.32 -12.82 -9.29
C ALA A 3 -11.23 -11.29 -9.17
N PRO A 4 -12.31 -10.51 -9.04
CA PRO A 4 -12.22 -9.07 -8.88
C PRO A 4 -11.45 -8.65 -7.62
N PHE A 5 -11.61 -9.36 -6.51
CA PHE A 5 -10.87 -9.11 -5.27
C PHE A 5 -9.38 -9.37 -5.44
N LEU A 6 -9.00 -10.47 -6.10
CA LEU A 6 -7.61 -10.80 -6.36
C LEU A 6 -6.93 -9.74 -7.24
N ILE A 7 -7.60 -9.32 -8.32
CA ILE A 7 -7.09 -8.27 -9.21
C ILE A 7 -6.93 -6.94 -8.45
N GLY A 8 -7.97 -6.52 -7.72
CA GLY A 8 -7.93 -5.29 -6.93
C GLY A 8 -6.79 -5.29 -5.90
N ARG A 9 -6.58 -6.42 -5.22
CA ARG A 9 -5.50 -6.60 -4.25
C ARG A 9 -4.11 -6.51 -4.89
N ILE A 10 -3.93 -7.14 -6.07
CA ILE A 10 -2.66 -7.10 -6.80
C ILE A 10 -2.37 -5.68 -7.29
N VAL A 11 -3.35 -5.01 -7.86
CA VAL A 11 -3.19 -3.63 -8.36
C VAL A 11 -2.91 -2.67 -7.20
N PHE A 12 -3.69 -2.74 -6.12
CA PHE A 12 -3.54 -1.87 -4.96
C PHE A 12 -2.21 -2.10 -4.24
N GLY A 13 -1.91 -3.33 -3.86
CA GLY A 13 -0.67 -3.67 -3.16
C GLY A 13 0.56 -3.43 -4.03
N GLY A 14 0.49 -3.76 -5.32
CA GLY A 14 1.55 -3.51 -6.29
C GLY A 14 1.85 -2.03 -6.49
N PHE A 15 0.82 -1.18 -6.55
CA PHE A 15 0.98 0.26 -6.65
C PHE A 15 1.75 0.83 -5.44
N PHE A 16 1.37 0.48 -4.21
CA PHE A 16 2.04 0.99 -3.01
C PHE A 16 3.45 0.42 -2.84
N LEU A 17 3.67 -0.84 -3.19
CA LEU A 17 5.00 -1.44 -3.19
C LEU A 17 5.92 -0.70 -4.17
N TYR A 18 5.47 -0.47 -5.41
CA TYR A 18 6.20 0.30 -6.40
C TYR A 18 6.45 1.73 -5.93
N SER A 19 5.45 2.40 -5.37
CA SER A 19 5.56 3.76 -4.84
C SER A 19 6.63 3.86 -3.75
N GLY A 20 6.65 2.91 -2.81
CA GLY A 20 7.67 2.87 -1.76
C GLY A 20 9.09 2.65 -2.30
N ILE A 21 9.27 1.77 -3.29
CA ILE A 21 10.56 1.58 -3.96
C ILE A 21 10.97 2.88 -4.66
N ASN A 22 10.03 3.58 -5.31
CA ASN A 22 10.28 4.83 -5.99
C ASN A 22 10.69 5.96 -5.02
N HIS A 23 10.13 5.99 -3.81
CA HIS A 23 10.56 6.91 -2.75
C HIS A 23 12.04 6.73 -2.40
N LEU A 24 12.55 5.48 -2.39
CA LEU A 24 13.96 5.22 -2.16
C LEU A 24 14.84 5.63 -3.35
N ARG A 25 14.37 5.33 -4.57
CA ARG A 25 15.11 5.63 -5.81
C ARG A 25 15.22 7.13 -6.08
N GLN A 26 14.15 7.87 -5.83
CA GLN A 26 14.05 9.30 -6.11
C GLN A 26 14.08 10.16 -4.84
N ALA A 27 14.67 9.65 -3.77
CA ALA A 27 14.66 10.32 -2.45
C ALA A 27 15.14 11.77 -2.51
N LYS A 28 16.21 12.07 -3.25
CA LYS A 28 16.74 13.44 -3.38
C LYS A 28 15.77 14.37 -4.11
N SER A 29 15.18 13.94 -5.22
CA SER A 29 14.23 14.74 -5.99
C SER A 29 12.94 15.01 -5.19
N MET A 30 12.41 13.98 -4.55
CA MET A 30 11.24 14.11 -3.69
C MET A 30 11.51 14.95 -2.43
N ALA A 31 12.74 14.88 -1.89
CA ALA A 31 13.17 15.69 -0.75
C ALA A 31 13.21 17.19 -1.09
N ALA A 32 13.60 17.54 -2.30
CA ALA A 32 13.55 18.94 -2.74
C ALA A 32 12.13 19.50 -2.68
N TYR A 33 11.15 18.74 -3.17
CA TYR A 33 9.73 19.11 -3.09
C TYR A 33 9.22 19.13 -1.63
N ALA A 34 9.53 18.09 -0.85
CA ALA A 34 9.15 18.05 0.56
C ALA A 34 9.73 19.21 1.36
N GLY A 35 10.97 19.59 1.08
CA GLY A 35 11.63 20.74 1.69
C GLY A 35 10.93 22.07 1.36
N SER A 36 10.46 22.25 0.12
CA SER A 36 9.68 23.42 -0.27
C SER A 36 8.34 23.52 0.46
N LYS A 37 7.81 22.40 0.96
CA LYS A 37 6.60 22.32 1.79
C LYS A 37 6.90 22.44 3.30
N GLY A 38 8.13 22.73 3.69
CA GLY A 38 8.53 22.92 5.08
C GLY A 38 8.72 21.64 5.89
N VAL A 39 8.88 20.49 5.24
CA VAL A 39 9.14 19.22 5.93
C VAL A 39 10.55 19.22 6.52
N PRO A 40 10.72 19.01 7.82
CA PRO A 40 12.04 18.94 8.44
C PRO A 40 12.76 17.66 7.99
N SER A 41 14.08 17.75 7.76
CA SER A 41 14.91 16.64 7.27
C SER A 41 14.27 15.90 6.09
N PRO A 42 13.98 16.57 4.97
CA PRO A 42 13.07 16.07 3.93
C PRO A 42 13.56 14.77 3.28
N GLU A 43 14.87 14.58 3.12
CA GLU A 43 15.41 13.34 2.56
C GLU A 43 15.17 12.14 3.48
N LEU A 44 15.35 12.34 4.79
CA LEU A 44 15.06 11.30 5.79
C LEU A 44 13.56 11.00 5.84
N ALA A 45 12.72 12.03 5.82
CA ALA A 45 11.27 11.89 5.82
C ALA A 45 10.79 11.08 4.59
N VAL A 46 11.31 11.36 3.39
CA VAL A 46 11.00 10.62 2.18
C VAL A 46 11.44 9.16 2.28
N LYS A 47 12.65 8.90 2.76
CA LYS A 47 13.15 7.52 2.95
C LYS A 47 12.34 6.75 3.98
N LEU A 48 11.98 7.37 5.10
CA LEU A 48 11.14 6.74 6.13
C LEU A 48 9.72 6.47 5.63
N SER A 49 9.17 7.31 4.78
CA SER A 49 7.84 7.10 4.18
C SER A 49 7.79 5.88 3.24
N ALA A 50 8.93 5.41 2.75
CA ALA A 50 9.01 4.19 1.97
C ALA A 50 8.67 2.93 2.81
N ILE A 51 8.91 2.95 4.11
CA ILE A 51 8.67 1.80 5.00
C ILE A 51 7.19 1.38 5.01
N PRO A 52 6.22 2.25 5.37
CA PRO A 52 4.82 1.88 5.36
C PRO A 52 4.30 1.54 3.95
N LEU A 53 4.86 2.14 2.90
CA LEU A 53 4.47 1.86 1.53
C LEU A 53 4.94 0.47 1.07
N ILE A 54 6.21 0.13 1.33
CA ILE A 54 6.77 -1.18 0.96
C ILE A 54 6.16 -2.29 1.82
N ALA A 55 6.16 -2.13 3.13
CA ALA A 55 5.63 -3.12 4.05
C ALA A 55 4.11 -3.30 3.88
N GLY A 56 3.37 -2.21 3.76
CA GLY A 56 1.93 -2.22 3.54
C GLY A 56 1.55 -2.80 2.19
N GLY A 57 2.22 -2.36 1.11
CA GLY A 57 1.99 -2.88 -0.24
C GLY A 57 2.30 -4.37 -0.35
N ALA A 58 3.43 -4.82 0.18
CA ALA A 58 3.79 -6.23 0.22
C ALA A 58 2.81 -7.07 1.05
N SER A 59 2.40 -6.58 2.23
CA SER A 59 1.42 -7.21 3.10
C SER A 59 0.08 -7.46 2.38
N VAL A 60 -0.44 -6.44 1.71
CA VAL A 60 -1.68 -6.53 0.92
C VAL A 60 -1.50 -7.46 -0.27
N LEU A 61 -0.40 -7.32 -1.02
CA LEU A 61 -0.11 -8.12 -2.21
C LEU A 61 -0.01 -9.61 -1.88
N LEU A 62 0.67 -9.95 -0.79
CA LEU A 62 0.88 -11.35 -0.37
C LEU A 62 -0.30 -11.90 0.44
N GLY A 63 -1.17 -11.05 0.97
CA GLY A 63 -2.26 -11.43 1.87
C GLY A 63 -1.79 -11.84 3.26
N VAL A 64 -0.61 -11.35 3.70
CA VAL A 64 -0.05 -11.62 5.01
C VAL A 64 -0.33 -10.43 5.93
N LYS A 65 -1.17 -10.64 6.95
CA LYS A 65 -1.65 -9.59 7.87
C LYS A 65 -2.14 -8.32 7.12
N PRO A 66 -3.02 -8.48 6.13
CA PRO A 66 -3.36 -7.39 5.20
C PRO A 66 -4.02 -6.20 5.90
N ARG A 67 -4.71 -6.39 7.03
CA ARG A 67 -5.25 -5.28 7.84
C ARG A 67 -4.15 -4.36 8.36
N LEU A 68 -3.04 -4.91 8.86
CA LEU A 68 -1.90 -4.11 9.31
C LEU A 68 -1.25 -3.37 8.14
N GLY A 69 -1.14 -4.02 6.99
CA GLY A 69 -0.62 -3.40 5.77
C GLY A 69 -1.48 -2.23 5.29
N THR A 70 -2.80 -2.40 5.25
CA THR A 70 -3.72 -1.32 4.88
C THR A 70 -3.74 -0.19 5.90
N MET A 71 -3.63 -0.47 7.20
CA MET A 71 -3.48 0.56 8.23
C MET A 71 -2.20 1.38 8.05
N ALA A 72 -1.07 0.75 7.72
CA ALA A 72 0.18 1.45 7.45
C ALA A 72 0.04 2.39 6.22
N ILE A 73 -0.61 1.93 5.16
CA ILE A 73 -0.91 2.73 3.97
C ILE A 73 -1.83 3.91 4.32
N LEU A 74 -2.90 3.67 5.08
CA LEU A 74 -3.81 4.73 5.53
C LEU A 74 -3.10 5.78 6.36
N GLY A 75 -2.25 5.38 7.29
CA GLY A 75 -1.44 6.30 8.10
C GLY A 75 -0.52 7.16 7.23
N PHE A 76 0.12 6.57 6.23
CA PHE A 76 0.91 7.32 5.25
C PHE A 76 0.06 8.32 4.47
N LEU A 77 -1.08 7.91 3.90
CA LEU A 77 -1.96 8.79 3.12
C LEU A 77 -2.52 9.93 3.98
N ALA A 78 -2.92 9.66 5.22
CA ALA A 78 -3.41 10.66 6.15
C ALA A 78 -2.34 11.70 6.54
N GLY A 79 -1.08 11.26 6.66
CA GLY A 79 0.04 12.16 6.97
C GLY A 79 0.51 12.96 5.78
N VAL A 80 0.69 12.32 4.61
CA VAL A 80 1.30 12.97 3.45
C VAL A 80 0.33 13.93 2.74
N SER A 81 -0.96 13.60 2.67
CA SER A 81 -1.92 14.36 1.87
C SER A 81 -2.07 15.81 2.32
N PRO A 82 -2.29 16.14 3.61
CA PRO A 82 -2.44 17.53 4.03
C PRO A 82 -1.12 18.30 4.03
N ILE A 83 0.02 17.64 4.13
CA ILE A 83 1.33 18.29 4.17
C ILE A 83 1.85 18.59 2.76
N MET A 84 1.76 17.61 1.87
CA MET A 84 2.33 17.69 0.53
C MET A 84 1.37 18.25 -0.51
N LEU A 85 0.07 18.13 -0.27
CA LEU A 85 -1.00 18.48 -1.21
C LEU A 85 -1.94 19.52 -0.60
N ASP A 86 -1.36 20.57 -0.01
CA ASP A 86 -2.06 21.67 0.63
C ASP A 86 -2.56 22.70 -0.38
N PHE A 87 -3.34 22.25 -1.36
CA PHE A 87 -3.83 23.05 -2.49
C PHE A 87 -4.55 24.35 -2.07
N TRP A 88 -5.08 24.40 -0.84
CA TRP A 88 -5.73 25.61 -0.28
C TRP A 88 -4.75 26.73 0.05
N ARG A 89 -3.44 26.47 0.09
CA ARG A 89 -2.37 27.44 0.31
C ARG A 89 -1.61 27.82 -0.95
N VAL A 90 -1.86 27.13 -2.06
CA VAL A 90 -1.16 27.33 -3.33
C VAL A 90 -1.79 28.47 -4.10
N GLU A 91 -0.99 29.48 -4.45
CA GLU A 91 -1.46 30.66 -5.20
C GLU A 91 -1.50 30.41 -6.71
N ASP A 92 -0.53 29.68 -7.26
CA ASP A 92 -0.52 29.35 -8.68
C ASP A 92 -1.69 28.42 -9.05
N PRO A 93 -2.56 28.83 -10.00
CA PRO A 93 -3.77 28.06 -10.36
C PRO A 93 -3.45 26.65 -10.89
N ASN A 94 -2.38 26.48 -11.65
CA ASN A 94 -1.99 25.18 -12.24
C ASN A 94 -1.51 24.24 -11.14
N GLN A 95 -0.61 24.70 -10.28
CA GLN A 95 -0.13 23.92 -9.15
C GLN A 95 -1.25 23.57 -8.17
N ARG A 96 -2.12 24.54 -7.86
CA ARG A 96 -3.30 24.32 -7.02
C ARG A 96 -4.20 23.22 -7.57
N THR A 97 -4.49 23.25 -8.87
CA THR A 97 -5.30 22.22 -9.52
C THR A 97 -4.63 20.85 -9.46
N ASN A 98 -3.33 20.78 -9.71
CA ASN A 98 -2.58 19.52 -9.62
C ASN A 98 -2.58 18.94 -8.20
N ASP A 99 -2.33 19.77 -7.19
CA ASP A 99 -2.32 19.34 -5.79
C ASP A 99 -3.72 18.89 -5.36
N MET A 100 -4.78 19.60 -5.79
CA MET A 100 -6.16 19.20 -5.53
C MET A 100 -6.50 17.84 -6.15
N ILE A 101 -6.13 17.60 -7.42
CA ILE A 101 -6.36 16.33 -8.10
C ILE A 101 -5.62 15.20 -7.37
N ASN A 102 -4.37 15.42 -6.97
CA ASN A 102 -3.60 14.42 -6.26
C ASN A 102 -4.15 14.15 -4.85
N PHE A 103 -4.63 15.18 -4.17
CA PHE A 103 -5.34 15.02 -2.89
C PHE A 103 -6.59 14.14 -3.05
N MET A 104 -7.42 14.40 -4.06
CA MET A 104 -8.61 13.60 -4.36
C MET A 104 -8.26 12.15 -4.70
N LYS A 105 -7.18 11.91 -5.45
CA LYS A 105 -6.64 10.55 -5.70
C LYS A 105 -6.25 9.85 -4.41
N ASN A 106 -5.56 10.55 -3.50
CA ASN A 106 -5.20 9.97 -2.21
C ASN A 106 -6.42 9.62 -1.36
N MET A 107 -7.48 10.45 -1.41
CA MET A 107 -8.75 10.13 -0.76
C MET A 107 -9.41 8.89 -1.36
N ALA A 108 -9.40 8.73 -2.67
CA ALA A 108 -9.91 7.53 -3.34
C ALA A 108 -9.11 6.28 -2.96
N LEU A 109 -7.77 6.39 -2.87
CA LEU A 109 -6.90 5.30 -2.41
C LEU A 109 -7.15 4.95 -0.94
N ALA A 110 -7.37 5.94 -0.08
CA ALA A 110 -7.75 5.72 1.31
C ALA A 110 -9.11 5.00 1.42
N GLY A 111 -10.08 5.37 0.60
CA GLY A 111 -11.36 4.65 0.49
C GLY A 111 -11.17 3.19 0.06
N GLY A 112 -10.29 2.93 -0.91
CA GLY A 112 -9.91 1.58 -1.32
C GLY A 112 -9.26 0.77 -0.18
N ALA A 113 -8.37 1.39 0.59
CA ALA A 113 -7.76 0.76 1.76
C ALA A 113 -8.80 0.40 2.83
N LEU A 114 -9.73 1.31 3.13
CA LEU A 114 -10.83 1.04 4.06
C LEU A 114 -11.72 -0.10 3.59
N ALA A 115 -12.05 -0.16 2.30
CA ALA A 115 -12.82 -1.27 1.72
C ALA A 115 -12.10 -2.61 1.86
N LEU A 116 -10.77 -2.63 1.66
CA LEU A 116 -9.96 -3.83 1.87
C LEU A 116 -9.90 -4.26 3.34
N MET A 117 -9.89 -3.31 4.28
CA MET A 117 -9.94 -3.61 5.71
C MET A 117 -11.24 -4.27 6.15
N GLY A 118 -12.35 -4.02 5.43
CA GLY A 118 -13.65 -4.64 5.68
C GLY A 118 -13.74 -6.12 5.27
N ILE A 119 -12.70 -6.66 4.62
CA ILE A 119 -12.67 -8.06 4.18
C ILE A 119 -12.08 -8.92 5.28
N ASP A 120 -12.79 -10.01 5.60
CA ASP A 120 -12.37 -10.93 6.66
C ASP A 120 -11.05 -11.65 6.34
N GLU A 121 -10.19 -11.75 7.35
CA GLU A 121 -8.98 -12.57 7.31
C GLU A 121 -9.28 -14.01 7.75
N PRO A 122 -8.50 -15.00 7.30
CA PRO A 122 -7.26 -14.88 6.50
C PRO A 122 -7.53 -14.77 5.00
N TRP A 123 -6.75 -13.91 4.32
CA TRP A 123 -6.74 -13.89 2.86
C TRP A 123 -5.89 -15.03 2.32
N GLU A 124 -6.29 -15.64 1.22
CA GLU A 124 -5.46 -16.65 0.56
C GLU A 124 -4.16 -16.01 0.09
N ALA A 125 -3.02 -16.56 0.51
CA ALA A 125 -1.72 -16.10 0.08
C ALA A 125 -1.58 -16.25 -1.45
N SER A 126 -1.07 -15.23 -2.11
CA SER A 126 -0.81 -15.27 -3.56
C SER A 126 0.31 -16.24 -3.93
N LEU A 127 1.18 -16.56 -2.97
CA LEU A 127 2.24 -17.55 -3.14
C LEU A 127 1.82 -18.85 -2.43
N PRO A 128 1.98 -20.03 -3.09
CA PRO A 128 1.74 -21.31 -2.42
C PRO A 128 2.74 -21.47 -1.29
N THR A 129 2.30 -21.26 -0.06
CA THR A 129 3.15 -21.53 1.11
C THR A 129 3.51 -23.02 1.14
N ARG A 130 4.77 -23.32 1.40
CA ARG A 130 5.32 -24.68 1.44
C ARG A 130 4.50 -25.62 2.35
N GLY A 131 3.82 -25.07 3.36
CA GLY A 131 2.92 -25.77 4.26
C GLY A 131 1.60 -26.25 3.62
N SER A 132 1.05 -25.53 2.63
CA SER A 132 -0.20 -25.93 1.98
C SER A 132 -0.02 -27.14 1.07
N ARG A 133 1.17 -27.32 0.48
CA ARG A 133 1.51 -28.49 -0.33
C ARG A 133 1.71 -29.75 0.52
N LEU A 134 2.27 -29.60 1.73
CA LEU A 134 2.43 -30.74 2.64
C LEU A 134 1.10 -31.21 3.21
N SER A 135 0.24 -30.26 3.64
CA SER A 135 -1.08 -30.56 4.19
C SER A 135 -2.01 -31.25 3.16
N SER A 136 -1.96 -30.85 1.90
CA SER A 136 -2.77 -31.49 0.85
C SER A 136 -2.25 -32.89 0.52
N LYS A 137 -0.93 -33.13 0.55
CA LYS A 137 -0.33 -34.47 0.36
C LYS A 137 -0.66 -35.39 1.52
N VAL A 138 -0.55 -34.93 2.76
CA VAL A 138 -0.86 -35.73 3.96
C VAL A 138 -2.35 -36.10 3.99
N ARG A 139 -3.24 -35.16 3.66
CA ARG A 139 -4.69 -35.41 3.56
C ARG A 139 -5.04 -36.43 2.47
N ARG A 140 -4.34 -36.40 1.33
CA ARG A 140 -4.53 -37.38 0.24
C ARG A 140 -4.03 -38.76 0.62
N PHE A 141 -2.91 -38.82 1.36
CA PHE A 141 -2.35 -40.09 1.83
C PHE A 141 -3.21 -40.74 2.92
N GLY A 142 -3.70 -39.97 3.87
CA GLY A 142 -4.61 -40.45 4.91
C GLY A 142 -5.93 -41.00 4.36
N ARG A 143 -6.47 -40.39 3.28
CA ARG A 143 -7.69 -40.88 2.63
C ARG A 143 -7.48 -42.17 1.83
N LYS A 144 -6.23 -42.45 1.35
CA LYS A 144 -5.89 -43.70 0.66
C LYS A 144 -5.64 -44.87 1.62
N LEU A 145 -5.31 -44.59 2.88
CA LEU A 145 -5.11 -45.61 3.91
C LEU A 145 -6.43 -45.99 4.62
N ALA A 146 -7.48 -45.17 4.47
CA ALA A 146 -8.79 -45.38 5.10
C ALA A 146 -9.83 -46.01 4.13
N ALA A 147 -9.45 -46.28 2.89
CA ALA A 147 -10.25 -46.98 1.86
C ALA A 147 -9.69 -48.36 1.59
#